data_87eacd8057f857a83a868132fccc9886
#
_entry.id   87eacd8057f857a83a868132fccc9886
#
_cell.length_a   1.000
_cell.length_b   1.000
_cell.length_c   1.000
_cell.angle_alpha   90.00
_cell.angle_beta   90.00
_cell.angle_gamma   90.00
#
_symmetry.space_group_name_H-M   'P 1'
#
loop_
_entity.id
_entity.type
_entity.pdbx_description
1 polymer ?
#
loop_
_entity_poly.entity_id
_entity_poly.type
_entity_poly.pdbx_seq_one_letter_code
_entity_poly.pdbx_strand_id
1 'polypeptide(L)'
;EIEARLLEHPQVREALVLALDSPSGKQLAGYVASAVAEQDEDAQAALREALKTHLKQQLPDYMVPAHLLLLASLPLTANGKLDRRALPAPDPALNRQAYEAPRSVLEQQLAGVWREVLNVERVGLGDNFFELGGDSILSIQVVSRARQLGIHFSPRDLFQHQTVQSLAAVARHSQASQAEQGPVQGDSALTPIQHWFFDLPLARREHWNQSLLLQPRQAIDLGLLRKSLQRLVEQHDALRLAFRQVDGEWLAQHRPLREQELLWHVPVQSFDECAELFAKAQRSLDLEQGPLLRAVLVDGPAGEQRLLLAIHHLVVDGVSWRVLLEDLQQVYRQFAEGAEPALPAKTSAFRDWAGRLQAYAGSESLREELGWWQARLGGQPVEWPCDRPQGDNREALAESVSLRLDPQRTRQLLQQAPAAYRTQVND
;
A
#
# COMPACT_ATOMS: atom_id res chain seq x y z
N GLU A 1 21.99 5.34 -13.91
CA GLU A 1 22.40 3.98 -13.44
C GLU A 1 21.86 2.91 -14.39
N ILE A 2 20.55 2.87 -14.68
CA ILE A 2 19.94 1.88 -15.59
C ILE A 2 20.54 1.95 -16.98
N GLU A 3 20.69 3.16 -17.52
CA GLU A 3 21.30 3.38 -18.84
C GLU A 3 22.75 2.85 -18.90
N ALA A 4 23.52 3.05 -17.82
CA ALA A 4 24.88 2.53 -17.72
C ALA A 4 24.91 1.00 -17.78
N ARG A 5 23.96 0.33 -17.14
CA ARG A 5 23.84 -1.14 -17.18
C ARG A 5 23.37 -1.65 -18.53
N LEU A 6 22.45 -0.94 -19.18
CA LEU A 6 22.04 -1.28 -20.55
C LEU A 6 23.21 -1.20 -21.54
N LEU A 7 24.07 -0.19 -21.39
CA LEU A 7 25.24 0.02 -22.26
C LEU A 7 26.35 -1.04 -22.05
N GLU A 8 26.33 -1.81 -20.97
CA GLU A 8 27.24 -2.94 -20.76
C GLU A 8 26.91 -4.14 -21.66
N HIS A 9 25.67 -4.20 -22.18
CA HIS A 9 25.27 -5.30 -23.05
C HIS A 9 25.84 -5.12 -24.47
N PRO A 10 26.49 -6.14 -25.07
CA PRO A 10 27.25 -5.99 -26.32
C PRO A 10 26.41 -5.60 -27.54
N GLN A 11 25.10 -5.84 -27.50
CA GLN A 11 24.17 -5.48 -28.59
C GLN A 11 23.55 -4.09 -28.42
N VAL A 12 23.88 -3.35 -27.34
CA VAL A 12 23.38 -2.00 -27.10
C VAL A 12 24.43 -0.97 -27.52
N ARG A 13 24.04 -0.05 -28.40
CA ARG A 13 24.90 1.06 -28.81
C ARG A 13 24.65 2.33 -28.01
N GLU A 14 23.37 2.62 -27.78
CA GLU A 14 22.93 3.77 -26.99
C GLU A 14 21.71 3.37 -26.19
N ALA A 15 21.55 3.96 -25.03
CA ALA A 15 20.42 3.72 -24.16
C ALA A 15 19.91 5.02 -23.53
N LEU A 16 18.61 5.13 -23.41
CA LEU A 16 17.92 6.22 -22.70
C LEU A 16 16.79 5.63 -21.87
N VAL A 17 16.64 6.08 -20.63
CA VAL A 17 15.54 5.67 -19.76
C VAL A 17 14.73 6.88 -19.33
N LEU A 18 13.43 6.81 -19.52
CA LEU A 18 12.48 7.86 -19.15
C LEU A 18 11.44 7.31 -18.17
N ALA A 19 11.06 8.16 -17.20
CA ALA A 19 9.90 7.90 -16.37
C ALA A 19 8.67 8.52 -17.04
N LEU A 20 7.76 7.69 -17.50
CA LEU A 20 6.53 8.08 -18.21
C LEU A 20 5.34 8.00 -17.23
N ASP A 21 4.36 8.87 -17.45
CA ASP A 21 3.13 8.83 -16.67
C ASP A 21 2.23 7.68 -17.15
N SER A 22 1.74 6.89 -16.21
CA SER A 22 0.78 5.81 -16.45
C SER A 22 -0.40 5.93 -15.48
N PRO A 23 -1.53 5.27 -15.73
CA PRO A 23 -2.69 5.30 -14.82
C PRO A 23 -2.38 4.82 -13.39
N SER A 24 -1.35 3.98 -13.25
CA SER A 24 -0.88 3.44 -11.96
C SER A 24 0.27 4.24 -11.33
N GLY A 25 0.69 5.37 -11.92
CA GLY A 25 1.84 6.16 -11.48
C GLY A 25 2.92 6.29 -12.54
N LYS A 26 4.17 6.59 -12.14
CA LYS A 26 5.29 6.69 -13.07
C LYS A 26 5.89 5.32 -13.36
N GLN A 27 6.03 4.99 -14.64
CA GLN A 27 6.68 3.76 -15.11
C GLN A 27 7.95 4.09 -15.90
N LEU A 28 8.96 3.22 -15.76
CA LEU A 28 10.21 3.35 -16.49
C LEU A 28 10.06 2.76 -17.92
N ALA A 29 10.45 3.52 -18.92
CA ALA A 29 10.58 3.07 -20.29
C ALA A 29 12.03 3.23 -20.76
N GLY A 30 12.65 2.16 -21.21
CA GLY A 30 13.99 2.13 -21.77
C GLY A 30 13.92 2.15 -23.30
N TYR A 31 14.66 3.06 -23.93
CA TYR A 31 14.85 3.16 -25.36
C TYR A 31 16.28 2.74 -25.67
N VAL A 32 16.44 1.71 -26.49
CA VAL A 32 17.73 1.08 -26.74
C VAL A 32 18.03 1.11 -28.22
N ALA A 33 19.11 1.76 -28.65
CA ALA A 33 19.59 1.71 -29.99
C ALA A 33 20.39 0.44 -30.21
N SER A 34 19.94 -0.41 -31.17
CA SER A 34 20.55 -1.70 -31.50
C SER A 34 20.33 -2.02 -32.96
N ALA A 35 21.29 -2.71 -33.58
CA ALA A 35 21.13 -3.25 -34.91
C ALA A 35 20.04 -4.34 -35.02
N VAL A 36 19.67 -4.95 -33.90
CA VAL A 36 18.58 -5.93 -33.82
C VAL A 36 17.20 -5.29 -34.04
N ALA A 37 17.07 -3.98 -33.89
CA ALA A 37 15.79 -3.27 -34.11
C ALA A 37 15.32 -3.36 -35.59
N GLU A 38 16.24 -3.65 -36.54
CA GLU A 38 15.95 -3.82 -37.96
C GLU A 38 15.73 -5.30 -38.34
N GLN A 39 15.79 -6.22 -37.37
CA GLN A 39 15.57 -7.65 -37.60
C GLN A 39 14.10 -8.02 -37.33
N ASP A 40 13.80 -9.32 -37.45
CA ASP A 40 12.48 -9.85 -37.21
C ASP A 40 12.05 -9.72 -35.72
N GLU A 41 10.77 -9.92 -35.47
CA GLU A 41 10.20 -9.70 -34.16
C GLU A 41 10.70 -10.71 -33.13
N ASP A 42 11.07 -11.91 -33.55
CA ASP A 42 11.61 -12.95 -32.65
C ASP A 42 13.00 -12.55 -32.12
N ALA A 43 13.87 -12.02 -32.99
CA ALA A 43 15.17 -11.50 -32.59
C ALA A 43 15.06 -10.28 -31.67
N GLN A 44 14.10 -9.40 -31.94
CA GLN A 44 13.81 -8.25 -31.07
C GLN A 44 13.28 -8.69 -29.70
N ALA A 45 12.37 -9.66 -29.67
CA ALA A 45 11.84 -10.22 -28.41
C ALA A 45 12.95 -10.89 -27.58
N ALA A 46 13.83 -11.68 -28.25
CA ALA A 46 14.96 -12.33 -27.59
C ALA A 46 15.92 -11.31 -26.97
N LEU A 47 16.20 -10.20 -27.65
CA LEU A 47 17.05 -9.14 -27.09
C LEU A 47 16.38 -8.43 -25.93
N ARG A 48 15.08 -8.13 -25.98
CA ARG A 48 14.35 -7.52 -24.84
C ARG A 48 14.45 -8.39 -23.59
N GLU A 49 14.25 -9.70 -23.72
CA GLU A 49 14.37 -10.65 -22.59
C GLU A 49 15.81 -10.76 -22.06
N ALA A 50 16.81 -10.78 -22.96
CA ALA A 50 18.21 -10.77 -22.55
C ALA A 50 18.57 -9.50 -21.76
N LEU A 51 18.10 -8.33 -22.21
CA LEU A 51 18.31 -7.05 -21.52
C LEU A 51 17.59 -6.99 -20.17
N LYS A 52 16.35 -7.47 -20.09
CA LYS A 52 15.64 -7.57 -18.79
C LYS A 52 16.38 -8.48 -17.82
N THR A 53 16.84 -9.63 -18.30
CA THR A 53 17.63 -10.58 -17.48
C THR A 53 18.94 -9.96 -17.01
N HIS A 54 19.66 -9.27 -17.89
CA HIS A 54 20.90 -8.56 -17.56
C HIS A 54 20.68 -7.49 -16.47
N LEU A 55 19.62 -6.68 -16.61
CA LEU A 55 19.28 -5.66 -15.63
C LEU A 55 18.88 -6.26 -14.27
N LYS A 56 18.07 -7.33 -14.25
CA LYS A 56 17.65 -8.01 -13.00
C LYS A 56 18.81 -8.61 -12.22
N GLN A 57 19.93 -8.94 -12.85
CA GLN A 57 21.11 -9.44 -12.16
C GLN A 57 21.89 -8.34 -11.42
N GLN A 58 21.73 -7.10 -11.79
CA GLN A 58 22.55 -5.98 -11.36
C GLN A 58 21.77 -4.86 -10.64
N LEU A 59 20.47 -4.80 -10.83
CA LEU A 59 19.61 -3.75 -10.32
C LEU A 59 18.42 -4.34 -9.54
N PRO A 60 17.91 -3.61 -8.55
CA PRO A 60 16.63 -3.93 -7.91
C PRO A 60 15.49 -3.96 -8.94
N ASP A 61 14.50 -4.81 -8.73
CA ASP A 61 13.38 -5.00 -9.68
C ASP A 61 12.65 -3.71 -10.03
N TYR A 62 12.49 -2.78 -9.07
CA TYR A 62 11.83 -1.48 -9.32
C TYR A 62 12.63 -0.54 -10.25
N MET A 63 13.90 -0.83 -10.52
CA MET A 63 14.74 -0.11 -11.47
C MET A 63 14.75 -0.75 -12.86
N VAL A 64 14.16 -1.91 -13.05
CA VAL A 64 14.06 -2.57 -14.36
C VAL A 64 12.92 -1.90 -15.14
N PRO A 65 13.19 -1.31 -16.34
CA PRO A 65 12.15 -0.67 -17.13
C PRO A 65 11.03 -1.64 -17.51
N ALA A 66 9.78 -1.25 -17.27
CA ALA A 66 8.61 -2.02 -17.68
C ALA A 66 8.55 -2.19 -19.20
N HIS A 67 9.00 -1.18 -19.94
CA HIS A 67 9.02 -1.18 -21.39
C HIS A 67 10.46 -1.02 -21.89
N LEU A 68 10.90 -1.90 -22.80
CA LEU A 68 12.16 -1.81 -23.53
C LEU A 68 11.85 -1.70 -25.04
N LEU A 69 12.03 -0.50 -25.60
CA LEU A 69 11.80 -0.21 -27.00
C LEU A 69 13.13 -0.26 -27.74
N LEU A 70 13.22 -1.12 -28.75
CA LEU A 70 14.38 -1.22 -29.61
C LEU A 70 14.24 -0.27 -30.81
N LEU A 71 15.25 0.54 -31.03
CA LEU A 71 15.31 1.52 -32.11
C LEU A 71 16.59 1.29 -32.94
N ALA A 72 16.53 1.58 -34.22
CA ALA A 72 17.73 1.56 -35.07
C ALA A 72 18.74 2.63 -34.62
N SER A 73 18.23 3.80 -34.17
CA SER A 73 19.02 4.88 -33.56
C SER A 73 18.10 5.73 -32.70
N LEU A 74 18.66 6.42 -31.72
CA LEU A 74 17.90 7.40 -30.95
C LEU A 74 17.66 8.66 -31.84
N PRO A 75 16.42 9.22 -31.81
CA PRO A 75 16.10 10.40 -32.63
C PRO A 75 16.88 11.62 -32.16
N LEU A 76 17.46 12.37 -33.09
CA LEU A 76 18.20 13.60 -32.79
C LEU A 76 17.50 14.82 -33.40
N THR A 77 17.56 15.94 -32.68
CA THR A 77 17.14 17.25 -33.20
C THR A 77 18.09 17.73 -34.31
N ALA A 78 17.72 18.78 -35.06
CA ALA A 78 18.55 19.39 -36.08
C ALA A 78 19.94 19.83 -35.58
N ASN A 79 20.07 20.04 -34.25
CA ASN A 79 21.34 20.43 -33.62
C ASN A 79 22.13 19.23 -33.06
N GLY A 80 21.77 18.00 -33.40
CA GLY A 80 22.45 16.76 -32.97
C GLY A 80 22.21 16.37 -31.53
N LYS A 81 21.20 16.95 -30.85
CA LYS A 81 20.81 16.57 -29.50
C LYS A 81 19.64 15.59 -29.55
N LEU A 82 19.55 14.75 -28.52
CA LEU A 82 18.47 13.79 -28.36
C LEU A 82 17.08 14.47 -28.44
N ASP A 83 16.23 14.02 -29.36
CA ASP A 83 14.85 14.49 -29.48
C ASP A 83 13.90 13.55 -28.71
N ARG A 84 13.65 13.89 -27.44
CA ARG A 84 12.74 13.12 -26.58
C ARG A 84 11.28 13.13 -27.06
N ARG A 85 10.87 14.11 -27.89
CA ARG A 85 9.49 14.21 -28.40
C ARG A 85 9.26 13.30 -29.61
N ALA A 86 10.31 12.99 -30.32
CA ALA A 86 10.27 12.07 -31.46
C ALA A 86 10.39 10.58 -31.03
N LEU A 87 10.58 10.30 -29.75
CA LEU A 87 10.59 8.93 -29.23
C LEU A 87 9.18 8.33 -29.34
N PRO A 88 9.05 7.08 -29.81
CA PRO A 88 7.76 6.41 -29.87
C PRO A 88 7.20 6.21 -28.44
N ALA A 89 5.90 6.41 -28.28
CA ALA A 89 5.25 6.05 -27.04
C ALA A 89 5.36 4.52 -26.85
N PRO A 90 5.56 4.04 -25.60
CA PRO A 90 5.47 2.61 -25.35
C PRO A 90 4.09 2.11 -25.78
N ASP A 91 4.04 1.22 -26.74
CA ASP A 91 2.80 0.56 -27.11
C ASP A 91 2.57 -0.59 -26.11
N PRO A 92 1.51 -0.55 -25.28
CA PRO A 92 1.17 -1.67 -24.42
C PRO A 92 0.96 -2.98 -25.17
N ALA A 93 0.69 -2.91 -26.48
CA ALA A 93 0.52 -4.08 -27.32
C ALA A 93 1.87 -4.75 -27.68
N LEU A 94 2.98 -4.02 -27.73
CA LEU A 94 4.31 -4.58 -28.04
C LEU A 94 4.90 -5.42 -26.89
N ASN A 95 4.44 -5.23 -25.67
CA ASN A 95 4.80 -6.07 -24.50
C ASN A 95 3.77 -7.18 -24.23
N ARG A 96 2.67 -7.22 -24.97
CA ARG A 96 1.74 -8.34 -24.87
C ARG A 96 2.38 -9.53 -25.56
N GLN A 97 2.98 -10.43 -24.80
CA GLN A 97 3.08 -11.82 -25.20
C GLN A 97 1.71 -12.22 -25.74
N ALA A 98 1.69 -12.99 -26.85
CA ALA A 98 0.41 -13.44 -27.41
C ALA A 98 -0.45 -13.99 -26.25
N TYR A 99 -1.66 -13.43 -26.09
CA TYR A 99 -2.53 -13.81 -24.98
C TYR A 99 -2.70 -15.33 -24.93
N GLU A 100 -2.14 -15.94 -23.92
CA GLU A 100 -2.38 -17.32 -23.59
C GLU A 100 -3.41 -17.40 -22.45
N ALA A 101 -4.54 -18.04 -22.71
CA ALA A 101 -5.55 -18.23 -21.69
C ALA A 101 -5.04 -19.15 -20.57
N PRO A 102 -5.35 -18.84 -19.29
CA PRO A 102 -5.09 -19.74 -18.17
C PRO A 102 -5.71 -21.13 -18.43
N ARG A 103 -4.91 -22.20 -18.23
CA ARG A 103 -5.28 -23.55 -18.62
C ARG A 103 -5.82 -24.38 -17.44
N SER A 104 -5.09 -24.36 -16.32
CA SER A 104 -5.48 -25.08 -15.11
C SER A 104 -6.48 -24.28 -14.26
N VAL A 105 -7.21 -24.97 -13.39
CA VAL A 105 -8.12 -24.31 -12.43
C VAL A 105 -7.38 -23.31 -11.55
N LEU A 106 -6.16 -23.65 -11.12
CA LEU A 106 -5.32 -22.76 -10.31
C LEU A 106 -4.92 -21.49 -11.06
N GLU A 107 -4.49 -21.62 -12.32
CA GLU A 107 -4.15 -20.49 -13.16
C GLU A 107 -5.37 -19.59 -13.43
N GLN A 108 -6.53 -20.19 -13.68
CA GLN A 108 -7.77 -19.43 -13.87
C GLN A 108 -8.18 -18.65 -12.62
N GLN A 109 -8.04 -19.26 -11.44
CA GLN A 109 -8.32 -18.60 -10.17
C GLN A 109 -7.33 -17.45 -9.90
N LEU A 110 -6.03 -17.67 -10.10
CA LEU A 110 -5.01 -16.63 -9.96
C LEU A 110 -5.23 -15.47 -10.93
N ALA A 111 -5.47 -15.77 -12.21
CA ALA A 111 -5.79 -14.75 -13.21
C ALA A 111 -7.08 -13.99 -12.87
N GLY A 112 -8.08 -14.66 -12.32
CA GLY A 112 -9.31 -14.04 -11.80
C GLY A 112 -9.04 -13.05 -10.69
N VAL A 113 -8.24 -13.44 -9.69
CA VAL A 113 -7.81 -12.58 -8.58
C VAL A 113 -7.03 -11.37 -9.08
N TRP A 114 -6.09 -11.56 -10.01
CA TRP A 114 -5.32 -10.45 -10.58
C TRP A 114 -6.20 -9.48 -11.34
N ARG A 115 -7.09 -10.00 -12.19
CA ARG A 115 -8.04 -9.18 -12.96
C ARG A 115 -8.86 -8.26 -12.06
N GLU A 116 -9.36 -8.79 -10.94
CA GLU A 116 -10.15 -8.01 -9.97
C GLU A 116 -9.30 -6.98 -9.22
N VAL A 117 -8.12 -7.38 -8.72
CA VAL A 117 -7.26 -6.49 -7.94
C VAL A 117 -6.65 -5.38 -8.79
N LEU A 118 -6.23 -5.71 -10.02
CA LEU A 118 -5.63 -4.76 -10.95
C LEU A 118 -6.67 -3.96 -11.75
N ASN A 119 -7.95 -4.36 -11.65
CA ASN A 119 -9.06 -3.77 -12.41
C ASN A 119 -8.78 -3.73 -13.93
N VAL A 120 -8.30 -4.85 -14.47
CA VAL A 120 -8.02 -5.03 -15.90
C VAL A 120 -9.06 -5.95 -16.53
N GLU A 121 -9.26 -5.85 -17.85
CA GLU A 121 -10.27 -6.62 -18.58
C GLU A 121 -9.97 -8.13 -18.57
N ARG A 122 -8.68 -8.49 -18.75
CA ARG A 122 -8.22 -9.88 -18.80
C ARG A 122 -6.77 -10.01 -18.35
N VAL A 123 -6.41 -11.22 -17.91
CA VAL A 123 -5.04 -11.60 -17.51
C VAL A 123 -4.70 -12.92 -18.18
N GLY A 124 -3.59 -12.97 -18.89
CA GLY A 124 -3.03 -14.16 -19.56
C GLY A 124 -2.00 -14.89 -18.69
N LEU A 125 -1.58 -16.08 -19.14
CA LEU A 125 -0.59 -16.92 -18.45
C LEU A 125 0.78 -16.24 -18.30
N GLY A 126 1.23 -15.56 -19.34
CA GLY A 126 2.53 -14.91 -19.40
C GLY A 126 2.51 -13.45 -18.91
N ASP A 127 1.35 -12.89 -18.59
CA ASP A 127 1.24 -11.50 -18.17
C ASP A 127 1.98 -11.28 -16.84
N ASN A 128 2.79 -10.22 -16.79
CA ASN A 128 3.53 -9.84 -15.58
C ASN A 128 2.68 -8.94 -14.69
N PHE A 129 2.58 -9.28 -13.42
CA PHE A 129 1.79 -8.56 -12.42
C PHE A 129 2.14 -7.08 -12.33
N PHE A 130 3.42 -6.76 -12.29
CA PHE A 130 3.90 -5.37 -12.14
C PHE A 130 3.74 -4.57 -13.44
N GLU A 131 3.89 -5.23 -14.61
CA GLU A 131 3.64 -4.60 -15.91
C GLU A 131 2.15 -4.29 -16.12
N LEU A 132 1.24 -5.08 -15.53
CA LEU A 132 -0.19 -4.80 -15.51
C LEU A 132 -0.61 -3.70 -14.52
N GLY A 133 0.34 -3.10 -13.81
CA GLY A 133 0.10 -2.01 -12.86
C GLY A 133 0.04 -2.46 -11.40
N GLY A 134 0.48 -3.68 -11.11
CA GLY A 134 0.63 -4.17 -9.74
C GLY A 134 1.74 -3.45 -8.99
N ASP A 135 1.57 -3.32 -7.70
CA ASP A 135 2.55 -2.79 -6.76
C ASP A 135 2.65 -3.65 -5.48
N SER A 136 3.53 -3.26 -4.57
CA SER A 136 3.73 -3.99 -3.31
C SER A 136 2.47 -4.07 -2.44
N ILE A 137 1.57 -3.10 -2.54
CA ILE A 137 0.34 -3.07 -1.75
C ILE A 137 -0.72 -3.95 -2.40
N LEU A 138 -0.87 -3.87 -3.72
CA LEU A 138 -1.77 -4.73 -4.49
C LEU A 138 -1.33 -6.20 -4.40
N SER A 139 -0.02 -6.48 -4.27
CA SER A 139 0.48 -7.85 -4.04
C SER A 139 -0.07 -8.47 -2.76
N ILE A 140 -0.21 -7.68 -1.69
CA ILE A 140 -0.81 -8.15 -0.42
C ILE A 140 -2.29 -8.48 -0.60
N GLN A 141 -3.03 -7.68 -1.38
CA GLN A 141 -4.44 -7.96 -1.69
C GLN A 141 -4.59 -9.24 -2.52
N VAL A 142 -3.73 -9.42 -3.51
CA VAL A 142 -3.70 -10.66 -4.31
C VAL A 142 -3.49 -11.88 -3.41
N VAL A 143 -2.50 -11.84 -2.51
CA VAL A 143 -2.24 -12.92 -1.55
C VAL A 143 -3.45 -13.17 -0.65
N SER A 144 -4.08 -12.11 -0.16
CA SER A 144 -5.27 -12.22 0.70
C SER A 144 -6.45 -12.87 -0.04
N ARG A 145 -6.77 -12.41 -1.26
CA ARG A 145 -7.86 -12.97 -2.07
C ARG A 145 -7.58 -14.40 -2.53
N ALA A 146 -6.33 -14.70 -2.91
CA ALA A 146 -5.94 -16.06 -3.26
C ALA A 146 -6.14 -17.04 -2.09
N ARG A 147 -5.80 -16.62 -0.86
CA ARG A 147 -6.04 -17.42 0.35
C ARG A 147 -7.53 -17.73 0.58
N GLN A 148 -8.42 -16.80 0.27
CA GLN A 148 -9.86 -17.03 0.36
C GLN A 148 -10.33 -18.15 -0.58
N LEU A 149 -9.61 -18.37 -1.69
CA LEU A 149 -9.81 -19.47 -2.62
C LEU A 149 -9.02 -20.74 -2.24
N GLY A 150 -8.36 -20.75 -1.07
CA GLY A 150 -7.51 -21.86 -0.63
C GLY A 150 -6.15 -21.93 -1.32
N ILE A 151 -5.73 -20.87 -2.02
CA ILE A 151 -4.45 -20.78 -2.73
C ILE A 151 -3.45 -20.04 -1.84
N HIS A 152 -2.34 -20.68 -1.52
CA HIS A 152 -1.33 -20.18 -0.61
C HIS A 152 0.00 -19.93 -1.32
N PHE A 153 0.46 -18.71 -1.25
CA PHE A 153 1.80 -18.24 -1.59
C PHE A 153 2.09 -16.96 -0.78
N SER A 154 3.34 -16.57 -0.69
CA SER A 154 3.76 -15.34 0.01
C SER A 154 3.86 -14.16 -0.95
N PRO A 155 3.86 -12.91 -0.46
CA PRO A 155 4.20 -11.75 -1.29
C PRO A 155 5.57 -11.91 -1.98
N ARG A 156 6.55 -12.51 -1.29
CA ARG A 156 7.87 -12.80 -1.85
C ARG A 156 7.78 -13.73 -3.07
N ASP A 157 6.91 -14.74 -3.02
CA ASP A 157 6.73 -15.65 -4.16
C ASP A 157 6.17 -14.88 -5.36
N LEU A 158 5.25 -13.95 -5.16
CA LEU A 158 4.73 -13.09 -6.24
C LEU A 158 5.81 -12.18 -6.83
N PHE A 159 6.72 -11.64 -6.00
CA PHE A 159 7.87 -10.86 -6.49
C PHE A 159 8.86 -11.71 -7.30
N GLN A 160 9.06 -12.96 -6.92
CA GLN A 160 9.96 -13.88 -7.63
C GLN A 160 9.32 -14.54 -8.86
N HIS A 161 8.00 -14.74 -8.83
CA HIS A 161 7.21 -15.43 -9.84
C HIS A 161 6.12 -14.50 -10.39
N GLN A 162 6.54 -13.52 -11.16
CA GLN A 162 5.74 -12.36 -11.56
C GLN A 162 4.68 -12.63 -12.64
N THR A 163 4.56 -13.87 -13.14
CA THR A 163 3.53 -14.26 -14.11
C THR A 163 2.57 -15.27 -13.50
N VAL A 164 1.34 -15.34 -14.04
CA VAL A 164 0.35 -16.33 -13.58
C VAL A 164 0.91 -17.75 -13.66
N GLN A 165 1.60 -18.08 -14.75
CA GLN A 165 2.20 -19.40 -14.97
C GLN A 165 3.27 -19.71 -13.91
N SER A 166 4.22 -18.81 -13.70
CA SER A 166 5.32 -19.05 -12.76
C SER A 166 4.83 -19.06 -11.31
N LEU A 167 3.85 -18.23 -10.96
CA LEU A 167 3.25 -18.19 -9.64
C LEU A 167 2.43 -19.47 -9.38
N ALA A 168 1.67 -19.94 -10.35
CA ALA A 168 0.91 -21.18 -10.23
C ALA A 168 1.81 -22.41 -9.98
N ALA A 169 3.05 -22.39 -10.48
CA ALA A 169 3.99 -23.50 -10.27
C ALA A 169 4.49 -23.61 -8.80
N VAL A 170 4.46 -22.51 -8.04
CA VAL A 170 4.91 -22.48 -6.63
C VAL A 170 3.75 -22.36 -5.65
N ALA A 171 2.59 -21.86 -6.08
CA ALA A 171 1.41 -21.75 -5.27
C ALA A 171 0.89 -23.14 -4.86
N ARG A 172 0.42 -23.24 -3.64
CA ARG A 172 -0.06 -24.51 -3.07
C ARG A 172 -1.54 -24.40 -2.72
N HIS A 173 -2.32 -25.39 -3.11
CA HIS A 173 -3.62 -25.57 -2.50
C HIS A 173 -3.44 -26.13 -1.09
N SER A 174 -3.90 -25.41 -0.11
CA SER A 174 -4.00 -25.88 1.27
C SER A 174 -5.44 -25.69 1.72
N GLN A 175 -5.91 -26.59 2.58
CA GLN A 175 -7.17 -26.34 3.28
C GLN A 175 -7.05 -25.00 4.00
N ALA A 176 -8.12 -24.19 3.95
CA ALA A 176 -8.18 -22.87 4.56
C ALA A 176 -7.55 -22.90 5.96
N SER A 177 -6.76 -21.87 6.26
CA SER A 177 -6.16 -21.67 7.58
C SER A 177 -7.20 -22.02 8.66
N GLN A 178 -6.82 -22.84 9.64
CA GLN A 178 -7.64 -23.14 10.84
C GLN A 178 -7.68 -21.93 11.80
N ALA A 179 -7.69 -20.71 11.27
CA ALA A 179 -7.84 -19.52 12.08
C ALA A 179 -9.19 -19.57 12.83
N GLU A 180 -9.19 -19.16 14.07
CA GLU A 180 -10.40 -19.05 14.88
C GLU A 180 -11.40 -18.09 14.22
N GLN A 181 -12.59 -18.59 13.88
CA GLN A 181 -13.63 -17.78 13.25
C GLN A 181 -14.53 -17.05 14.26
N GLY A 182 -14.51 -17.46 15.51
CA GLY A 182 -15.21 -16.80 16.60
C GLY A 182 -14.57 -15.49 17.04
N PRO A 183 -15.19 -14.78 17.99
CA PRO A 183 -14.59 -13.59 18.60
C PRO A 183 -13.36 -13.95 19.44
N VAL A 184 -12.20 -13.44 19.09
CA VAL A 184 -10.99 -13.59 19.91
C VAL A 184 -11.12 -12.75 21.18
N GLN A 185 -10.82 -13.34 22.34
CA GLN A 185 -10.91 -12.71 23.66
C GLN A 185 -9.70 -13.09 24.51
N GLY A 186 -9.46 -12.29 25.56
CA GLY A 186 -8.41 -12.55 26.55
C GLY A 186 -7.10 -11.82 26.25
N ASP A 187 -6.08 -12.15 27.02
CA ASP A 187 -4.82 -11.46 27.01
C ASP A 187 -4.07 -11.64 25.69
N SER A 188 -3.31 -10.64 25.31
CA SER A 188 -2.44 -10.60 24.15
C SER A 188 -1.06 -10.10 24.57
N ALA A 189 0.00 -10.69 24.03
CA ALA A 189 1.32 -10.10 24.16
C ALA A 189 1.37 -8.75 23.44
N LEU A 190 2.17 -7.82 23.93
CA LEU A 190 2.52 -6.62 23.19
C LEU A 190 3.54 -6.96 22.12
N THR A 191 3.37 -6.40 20.93
CA THR A 191 4.39 -6.46 19.88
C THR A 191 5.55 -5.49 20.18
N PRO A 192 6.74 -5.67 19.57
CA PRO A 192 7.86 -4.77 19.80
C PRO A 192 7.54 -3.29 19.55
N ILE A 193 6.74 -2.99 18.51
CA ILE A 193 6.36 -1.61 18.22
C ILE A 193 5.35 -1.05 19.24
N GLN A 194 4.51 -1.90 19.84
CA GLN A 194 3.62 -1.48 20.91
C GLN A 194 4.39 -1.18 22.20
N HIS A 195 5.41 -1.99 22.53
CA HIS A 195 6.33 -1.68 23.63
C HIS A 195 7.00 -0.32 23.39
N TRP A 196 7.60 -0.13 22.23
CA TRP A 196 8.22 1.14 21.86
C TRP A 196 7.26 2.33 21.95
N PHE A 197 6.02 2.19 21.49
CA PHE A 197 5.01 3.23 21.60
C PHE A 197 4.72 3.62 23.04
N PHE A 198 4.62 2.63 23.95
CA PHE A 198 4.34 2.90 25.36
C PHE A 198 5.55 3.47 26.12
N ASP A 199 6.76 3.25 25.63
CA ASP A 199 7.99 3.85 26.17
C ASP A 199 8.15 5.32 25.74
N LEU A 200 7.45 5.78 24.71
CA LEU A 200 7.52 7.17 24.28
C LEU A 200 6.90 8.11 25.34
N PRO A 201 7.50 9.28 25.60
CA PRO A 201 6.98 10.28 26.54
C PRO A 201 5.80 11.07 25.96
N LEU A 202 4.76 10.38 25.51
CA LEU A 202 3.59 11.01 24.91
C LEU A 202 2.64 11.52 25.99
N ALA A 203 2.23 12.79 25.88
CA ALA A 203 1.30 13.41 26.83
C ALA A 203 -0.13 12.89 26.69
N ARG A 204 -0.51 12.48 25.47
CA ARG A 204 -1.85 11.99 25.13
C ARG A 204 -1.73 10.78 24.22
N ARG A 205 -1.51 9.61 24.81
CA ARG A 205 -1.38 8.35 24.06
C ARG A 205 -2.66 7.96 23.33
N GLU A 206 -3.82 8.33 23.88
CA GLU A 206 -5.13 8.11 23.29
C GLU A 206 -5.37 8.89 21.99
N HIS A 207 -4.54 9.89 21.69
CA HIS A 207 -4.63 10.71 20.47
C HIS A 207 -3.47 10.42 19.50
N TRP A 208 -3.26 9.14 19.19
CA TRP A 208 -2.29 8.68 18.19
C TRP A 208 -3.04 7.92 17.08
N ASN A 209 -3.77 8.69 16.26
CA ASN A 209 -4.77 8.15 15.35
C ASN A 209 -4.38 8.27 13.90
N GLN A 210 -4.93 7.35 13.10
CA GLN A 210 -5.13 7.57 11.67
C GLN A 210 -6.59 7.92 11.42
N SER A 211 -6.86 8.81 10.47
CA SER A 211 -8.22 9.19 10.13
C SER A 211 -8.41 9.39 8.64
N LEU A 212 -9.62 9.09 8.16
CA LEU A 212 -10.06 9.33 6.80
C LEU A 212 -11.30 10.19 6.82
N LEU A 213 -11.30 11.28 6.05
CA LEU A 213 -12.50 12.08 5.79
C LEU A 213 -13.00 11.76 4.39
N LEU A 214 -14.17 11.14 4.33
CA LEU A 214 -14.77 10.62 3.11
C LEU A 214 -15.95 11.49 2.69
N GLN A 215 -16.11 11.67 1.38
CA GLN A 215 -17.31 12.22 0.77
C GLN A 215 -18.08 11.08 0.12
N PRO A 216 -19.24 10.68 0.68
CA PRO A 216 -20.06 9.64 0.08
C PRO A 216 -20.59 10.09 -1.29
N ARG A 217 -20.65 9.15 -2.24
CA ARG A 217 -21.28 9.42 -3.56
C ARG A 217 -22.80 9.39 -3.53
N GLN A 218 -23.35 8.72 -2.52
CA GLN A 218 -24.78 8.60 -2.28
C GLN A 218 -25.03 8.85 -0.80
N ALA A 219 -26.21 9.33 -0.45
CA ALA A 219 -26.60 9.56 0.94
C ALA A 219 -26.50 8.26 1.76
N ILE A 220 -25.87 8.36 2.92
CA ILE A 220 -25.69 7.23 3.85
C ILE A 220 -26.88 7.20 4.81
N ASP A 221 -27.52 6.04 4.91
CA ASP A 221 -28.50 5.75 5.97
C ASP A 221 -27.77 5.54 7.31
N LEU A 222 -28.17 6.30 8.31
CA LEU A 222 -27.57 6.29 9.66
C LEU A 222 -27.70 4.93 10.35
N GLY A 223 -28.85 4.28 10.19
CA GLY A 223 -29.14 2.98 10.83
C GLY A 223 -28.30 1.86 10.21
N LEU A 224 -28.18 1.86 8.88
CA LEU A 224 -27.35 0.90 8.16
C LEU A 224 -25.86 1.11 8.49
N LEU A 225 -25.39 2.35 8.54
CA LEU A 225 -24.00 2.66 8.90
C LEU A 225 -23.68 2.19 10.32
N ARG A 226 -24.59 2.43 11.28
CA ARG A 226 -24.38 1.97 12.67
C ARG A 226 -24.23 0.46 12.76
N LYS A 227 -25.12 -0.29 12.10
CA LYS A 227 -25.06 -1.75 12.04
C LYS A 227 -23.77 -2.22 11.37
N SER A 228 -23.37 -1.55 10.30
CA SER A 228 -22.15 -1.90 9.54
C SER A 228 -20.89 -1.70 10.39
N LEU A 229 -20.79 -0.60 11.12
CA LEU A 229 -19.65 -0.35 12.01
C LEU A 229 -19.60 -1.37 13.16
N GLN A 230 -20.74 -1.76 13.72
CA GLN A 230 -20.81 -2.80 14.72
C GLN A 230 -20.31 -4.14 14.16
N ARG A 231 -20.78 -4.52 12.97
CA ARG A 231 -20.35 -5.76 12.30
C ARG A 231 -18.85 -5.75 11.97
N LEU A 232 -18.29 -4.58 11.64
CA LEU A 232 -16.85 -4.42 11.41
C LEU A 232 -16.05 -4.70 12.68
N VAL A 233 -16.46 -4.17 13.84
CA VAL A 233 -15.82 -4.42 15.14
C VAL A 233 -15.95 -5.88 15.57
N GLU A 234 -17.04 -6.55 15.19
CA GLU A 234 -17.21 -8.00 15.42
C GLU A 234 -16.23 -8.83 14.60
N GLN A 235 -16.04 -8.48 13.33
CA GLN A 235 -15.16 -9.20 12.40
C GLN A 235 -13.69 -9.00 12.75
N HIS A 236 -13.29 -7.75 13.00
CA HIS A 236 -11.89 -7.35 13.19
C HIS A 236 -11.55 -7.29 14.68
N ASP A 237 -11.06 -8.38 15.23
CA ASP A 237 -10.78 -8.55 16.64
C ASP A 237 -9.81 -7.49 17.20
N ALA A 238 -8.86 -6.99 16.39
CA ALA A 238 -7.93 -5.94 16.79
C ALA A 238 -8.63 -4.64 17.21
N LEU A 239 -9.80 -4.31 16.64
CA LEU A 239 -10.58 -3.13 17.02
C LEU A 239 -11.17 -3.23 18.44
N ARG A 240 -11.11 -4.41 19.07
CA ARG A 240 -11.54 -4.65 20.46
C ARG A 240 -10.38 -4.78 21.43
N LEU A 241 -9.14 -4.52 21.00
CA LEU A 241 -8.02 -4.42 21.92
C LEU A 241 -8.25 -3.31 22.96
N ALA A 242 -7.76 -3.55 24.14
CA ALA A 242 -7.66 -2.57 25.20
C ALA A 242 -6.27 -2.66 25.82
N PHE A 243 -5.76 -1.52 26.24
CA PHE A 243 -4.42 -1.39 26.79
C PHE A 243 -4.54 -0.72 28.17
N ARG A 244 -4.01 -1.36 29.20
CA ARG A 244 -4.02 -0.83 30.55
C ARG A 244 -2.66 -0.96 31.20
N GLN A 245 -2.35 -0.06 32.12
CA GLN A 245 -1.13 -0.14 32.90
C GLN A 245 -1.42 -0.78 34.26
N VAL A 246 -0.66 -1.81 34.61
CA VAL A 246 -0.75 -2.52 35.89
C VAL A 246 0.66 -2.65 36.46
N ASP A 247 0.88 -2.17 37.64
CA ASP A 247 2.19 -2.19 38.34
C ASP A 247 3.34 -1.61 37.52
N GLY A 248 3.03 -0.62 36.65
CA GLY A 248 4.00 0.04 35.77
C GLY A 248 4.16 -0.62 34.40
N GLU A 249 3.64 -1.81 34.19
CA GLU A 249 3.71 -2.54 32.91
C GLU A 249 2.42 -2.38 32.11
N TRP A 250 2.56 -2.27 30.79
CA TRP A 250 1.43 -2.22 29.87
C TRP A 250 0.99 -3.62 29.49
N LEU A 251 -0.31 -3.84 29.55
CA LEU A 251 -0.96 -5.10 29.18
C LEU A 251 -1.97 -4.84 28.05
N ALA A 252 -2.04 -5.77 27.11
CA ALA A 252 -3.03 -5.77 26.05
C ALA A 252 -4.04 -6.90 26.25
N GLN A 253 -5.32 -6.64 25.96
CA GLN A 253 -6.38 -7.62 26.09
C GLN A 253 -7.43 -7.43 24.99
N HIS A 254 -7.83 -8.50 24.32
CA HIS A 254 -9.01 -8.53 23.45
C HIS A 254 -10.27 -8.60 24.32
N ARG A 255 -11.08 -7.57 24.25
CA ARG A 255 -12.33 -7.49 25.00
C ARG A 255 -13.43 -8.29 24.33
N PRO A 256 -14.42 -8.79 25.10
CA PRO A 256 -15.63 -9.34 24.54
C PRO A 256 -16.38 -8.28 23.74
N LEU A 257 -17.20 -8.75 22.81
CA LEU A 257 -18.16 -7.89 22.12
C LEU A 257 -19.09 -7.21 23.13
N ARG A 258 -19.22 -5.91 22.99
CA ARG A 258 -20.15 -5.10 23.77
C ARG A 258 -20.68 -3.99 22.88
N GLU A 259 -21.87 -3.52 23.18
CA GLU A 259 -22.43 -2.36 22.54
C GLU A 259 -21.61 -1.13 22.92
N GLN A 260 -21.18 -0.37 21.92
CA GLN A 260 -20.43 0.87 22.08
C GLN A 260 -20.98 1.92 21.15
N GLU A 261 -20.93 3.17 21.57
CA GLU A 261 -21.26 4.29 20.70
C GLU A 261 -20.08 4.53 19.74
N LEU A 262 -20.15 3.95 18.56
CA LEU A 262 -19.13 4.08 17.51
C LEU A 262 -19.39 5.28 16.60
N LEU A 263 -20.64 5.69 16.44
CA LEU A 263 -21.10 6.64 15.44
C LEU A 263 -21.74 7.85 16.06
N TRP A 264 -21.16 9.02 15.83
CA TRP A 264 -21.79 10.30 16.06
C TRP A 264 -22.45 10.79 14.77
N HIS A 265 -23.60 11.45 14.90
CA HIS A 265 -24.32 12.07 13.80
C HIS A 265 -24.64 13.51 14.15
N VAL A 266 -24.17 14.44 13.32
CA VAL A 266 -24.30 15.89 13.58
C VAL A 266 -24.66 16.62 12.30
N PRO A 267 -25.81 17.34 12.26
CA PRO A 267 -26.09 18.29 11.20
C PRO A 267 -25.30 19.58 11.39
N VAL A 268 -24.78 20.16 10.30
CA VAL A 268 -24.02 21.42 10.32
C VAL A 268 -24.54 22.39 9.24
N GLN A 269 -24.34 23.70 9.47
CA GLN A 269 -24.66 24.71 8.49
C GLN A 269 -23.55 24.91 7.44
N SER A 270 -22.30 24.64 7.86
CA SER A 270 -21.11 24.66 6.99
C SER A 270 -20.11 23.58 7.42
N PHE A 271 -19.42 23.00 6.47
CA PHE A 271 -18.32 22.05 6.77
C PHE A 271 -17.10 22.72 7.42
N ASP A 272 -16.98 24.04 7.33
CA ASP A 272 -15.94 24.80 8.03
C ASP A 272 -16.05 24.70 9.56
N GLU A 273 -17.26 24.42 10.06
CA GLU A 273 -17.53 24.23 11.51
C GLU A 273 -17.10 22.84 12.03
N CYS A 274 -16.74 21.92 11.14
CA CYS A 274 -16.47 20.54 11.52
C CYS A 274 -15.09 20.31 12.18
N ALA A 275 -14.17 21.25 12.09
CA ALA A 275 -12.80 21.06 12.55
C ALA A 275 -12.74 20.66 14.03
N GLU A 276 -13.44 21.40 14.92
CA GLU A 276 -13.47 21.09 16.34
C GLU A 276 -14.25 19.81 16.65
N LEU A 277 -15.34 19.52 15.92
CA LEU A 277 -16.07 18.26 16.02
C LEU A 277 -15.17 17.07 15.68
N PHE A 278 -14.43 17.17 14.59
CA PHE A 278 -13.52 16.10 14.19
C PHE A 278 -12.34 15.94 15.15
N ALA A 279 -11.79 17.03 15.66
CA ALA A 279 -10.78 17.01 16.70
C ALA A 279 -11.30 16.37 18.00
N LYS A 280 -12.54 16.70 18.41
CA LYS A 280 -13.21 16.07 19.55
C LYS A 280 -13.41 14.57 19.34
N ALA A 281 -13.82 14.15 18.14
CA ALA A 281 -14.01 12.75 17.81
C ALA A 281 -12.70 11.96 17.92
N GLN A 282 -11.61 12.51 17.39
CA GLN A 282 -10.29 11.89 17.48
C GLN A 282 -9.76 11.80 18.93
N ARG A 283 -10.05 12.80 19.77
CA ARG A 283 -9.71 12.79 21.20
C ARG A 283 -10.64 11.91 22.06
N SER A 284 -11.71 11.35 21.48
CA SER A 284 -12.68 10.52 22.19
C SER A 284 -12.35 9.04 22.24
N LEU A 285 -11.22 8.63 21.63
CA LEU A 285 -10.75 7.25 21.72
C LEU A 285 -10.15 7.00 23.10
N ASP A 286 -10.40 5.80 23.63
CA ASP A 286 -9.95 5.42 24.96
C ASP A 286 -9.23 4.07 24.88
N LEU A 287 -7.94 4.07 25.24
CA LEU A 287 -7.10 2.88 25.18
C LEU A 287 -7.55 1.81 26.15
N GLU A 288 -8.07 2.19 27.30
CA GLU A 288 -8.47 1.26 28.36
C GLU A 288 -9.92 0.81 28.20
N GLN A 289 -10.86 1.73 27.97
CA GLN A 289 -12.28 1.42 27.89
C GLN A 289 -12.80 1.23 26.47
N GLY A 290 -12.09 1.72 25.47
CA GLY A 290 -12.58 1.83 24.09
C GLY A 290 -13.67 2.90 23.93
N PRO A 291 -14.15 3.13 22.73
CA PRO A 291 -13.78 2.46 21.49
C PRO A 291 -12.42 2.93 20.96
N LEU A 292 -11.76 2.09 20.15
CA LEU A 292 -10.58 2.46 19.36
C LEU A 292 -10.91 2.87 17.92
N LEU A 293 -12.19 2.88 17.58
CA LEU A 293 -12.76 3.36 16.33
C LEU A 293 -13.88 4.35 16.64
N ARG A 294 -13.84 5.51 15.99
CA ARG A 294 -14.91 6.51 16.01
C ARG A 294 -15.28 6.92 14.60
N ALA A 295 -16.57 6.91 14.30
CA ALA A 295 -17.11 7.46 13.07
C ALA A 295 -17.91 8.72 13.39
N VAL A 296 -17.86 9.71 12.49
CA VAL A 296 -18.73 10.91 12.56
C VAL A 296 -19.36 11.11 11.20
N LEU A 297 -20.67 10.96 11.12
CA LEU A 297 -21.45 11.33 9.96
C LEU A 297 -21.97 12.76 10.14
N VAL A 298 -21.62 13.62 9.20
CA VAL A 298 -22.05 15.02 9.19
C VAL A 298 -22.99 15.24 8.01
N ASP A 299 -24.17 15.75 8.29
CA ASP A 299 -25.10 16.25 7.27
C ASP A 299 -24.87 17.75 7.09
N GLY A 300 -24.39 18.14 5.93
CA GLY A 300 -24.11 19.51 5.54
C GLY A 300 -25.21 20.15 4.69
N PRO A 301 -24.94 21.36 4.17
CA PRO A 301 -25.88 22.07 3.31
C PRO A 301 -26.17 21.27 2.03
N ALA A 302 -27.35 21.51 1.44
CA ALA A 302 -27.83 20.90 0.19
C ALA A 302 -27.85 19.33 0.22
N GLY A 303 -27.88 18.70 1.39
CA GLY A 303 -27.92 17.24 1.53
C GLY A 303 -26.57 16.55 1.30
N GLU A 304 -25.49 17.32 1.23
CA GLU A 304 -24.16 16.75 1.17
C GLU A 304 -23.77 16.12 2.52
N GLN A 305 -23.03 15.03 2.47
CA GLN A 305 -22.53 14.36 3.66
C GLN A 305 -21.01 14.28 3.67
N ARG A 306 -20.45 14.20 4.89
CA ARG A 306 -19.05 13.84 5.14
C ARG A 306 -19.02 12.77 6.23
N LEU A 307 -18.16 11.76 6.04
CA LEU A 307 -17.93 10.69 6.99
C LEU A 307 -16.48 10.72 7.43
N LEU A 308 -16.24 11.07 8.69
CA LEU A 308 -14.94 10.87 9.34
C LEU A 308 -14.90 9.46 9.92
N LEU A 309 -13.81 8.74 9.66
CA LEU A 309 -13.43 7.53 10.38
C LEU A 309 -12.10 7.81 11.07
N ALA A 310 -12.03 7.66 12.38
CA ALA A 310 -10.80 7.80 13.17
C ALA A 310 -10.55 6.50 13.94
N ILE A 311 -9.35 5.94 13.80
CA ILE A 311 -8.95 4.67 14.46
C ILE A 311 -7.58 4.88 15.09
N HIS A 312 -7.41 4.36 16.31
CA HIS A 312 -6.13 4.42 17.01
C HIS A 312 -5.07 3.59 16.27
N HIS A 313 -3.88 4.16 16.08
CA HIS A 313 -2.83 3.56 15.27
C HIS A 313 -2.21 2.28 15.86
N LEU A 314 -2.48 1.96 17.13
CA LEU A 314 -2.15 0.66 17.73
C LEU A 314 -2.93 -0.52 17.12
N VAL A 315 -4.05 -0.26 16.41
CA VAL A 315 -4.96 -1.28 15.89
C VAL A 315 -5.30 -1.11 14.40
N VAL A 316 -4.68 -0.16 13.73
CA VAL A 316 -4.85 0.09 12.29
C VAL A 316 -3.54 0.58 11.68
N ASP A 317 -3.33 0.28 10.42
CA ASP A 317 -2.25 0.81 9.57
C ASP A 317 -2.75 1.08 8.14
N GLY A 318 -1.87 1.55 7.27
CA GLY A 318 -2.24 1.89 5.88
C GLY A 318 -2.78 0.72 5.07
N VAL A 319 -2.37 -0.52 5.36
CA VAL A 319 -2.89 -1.73 4.71
C VAL A 319 -4.27 -2.09 5.26
N SER A 320 -4.43 -2.03 6.58
CA SER A 320 -5.68 -2.32 7.28
C SER A 320 -6.84 -1.46 6.79
N TRP A 321 -6.59 -0.17 6.48
CA TRP A 321 -7.62 0.73 5.97
C TRP A 321 -8.32 0.23 4.71
N ARG A 322 -7.58 -0.42 3.80
CA ARG A 322 -8.16 -0.95 2.56
C ARG A 322 -9.14 -2.08 2.87
N VAL A 323 -8.74 -3.01 3.73
CA VAL A 323 -9.59 -4.13 4.16
C VAL A 323 -10.83 -3.59 4.90
N LEU A 324 -10.64 -2.67 5.85
CA LEU A 324 -11.74 -2.10 6.62
C LEU A 324 -12.77 -1.36 5.75
N LEU A 325 -12.31 -0.61 4.74
CA LEU A 325 -13.21 0.10 3.83
C LEU A 325 -13.93 -0.85 2.87
N GLU A 326 -13.27 -1.88 2.36
CA GLU A 326 -13.90 -2.92 1.53
C GLU A 326 -14.98 -3.65 2.32
N ASP A 327 -14.66 -4.10 3.53
CA ASP A 327 -15.59 -4.81 4.41
C ASP A 327 -16.76 -3.90 4.84
N LEU A 328 -16.50 -2.64 5.17
CA LEU A 328 -17.55 -1.67 5.53
C LEU A 328 -18.53 -1.48 4.36
N GLN A 329 -18.02 -1.28 3.15
CA GLN A 329 -18.86 -1.12 1.97
C GLN A 329 -19.65 -2.39 1.64
N GLN A 330 -19.04 -3.56 1.77
CA GLN A 330 -19.69 -4.85 1.54
C GLN A 330 -20.84 -5.06 2.53
N VAL A 331 -20.59 -4.90 3.83
CA VAL A 331 -21.59 -5.06 4.89
C VAL A 331 -22.71 -4.06 4.73
N TYR A 332 -22.39 -2.79 4.46
CA TYR A 332 -23.40 -1.74 4.25
C TYR A 332 -24.33 -2.08 3.09
N ARG A 333 -23.76 -2.53 1.97
CA ARG A 333 -24.54 -2.93 0.78
C ARG A 333 -25.46 -4.11 1.08
N GLN A 334 -24.94 -5.16 1.73
CA GLN A 334 -25.70 -6.35 2.11
C GLN A 334 -26.88 -5.99 3.03
N PHE A 335 -26.67 -5.13 4.02
CA PHE A 335 -27.76 -4.63 4.86
C PHE A 335 -28.78 -3.80 4.07
N ALA A 336 -28.34 -2.96 3.12
CA ALA A 336 -29.23 -2.17 2.25
C ALA A 336 -30.09 -3.05 1.35
N GLU A 337 -29.57 -4.23 0.94
CA GLU A 337 -30.28 -5.26 0.17
C GLU A 337 -31.14 -6.17 1.04
N GLY A 338 -31.14 -5.97 2.37
CA GLY A 338 -31.88 -6.82 3.32
C GLY A 338 -31.27 -8.20 3.53
N ALA A 339 -30.00 -8.40 3.15
CA ALA A 339 -29.28 -9.65 3.31
C ALA A 339 -28.53 -9.69 4.67
N GLU A 340 -28.30 -10.91 5.17
CA GLU A 340 -27.39 -11.12 6.30
C GLU A 340 -25.94 -10.88 5.86
N PRO A 341 -25.17 -10.07 6.62
CA PRO A 341 -23.81 -9.74 6.23
C PRO A 341 -22.88 -10.96 6.28
N ALA A 342 -22.28 -11.26 5.15
CA ALA A 342 -21.24 -12.27 5.01
C ALA A 342 -19.92 -11.62 4.63
N LEU A 343 -18.95 -11.63 5.54
CA LEU A 343 -17.59 -11.21 5.27
C LEU A 343 -16.69 -12.43 5.02
N PRO A 344 -15.54 -12.24 4.36
CA PRO A 344 -14.57 -13.32 4.20
C PRO A 344 -14.16 -13.93 5.52
N ALA A 345 -13.75 -15.21 5.49
CA ALA A 345 -13.23 -15.89 6.67
C ALA A 345 -12.05 -15.14 7.29
N LYS A 346 -12.01 -15.11 8.63
CA LYS A 346 -10.91 -14.50 9.37
C LYS A 346 -9.59 -15.19 9.05
N THR A 347 -8.53 -14.40 8.94
CA THR A 347 -7.14 -14.89 8.92
C THR A 347 -6.61 -15.02 10.36
N SER A 348 -5.31 -15.30 10.54
CA SER A 348 -4.70 -15.41 11.86
C SER A 348 -4.98 -14.17 12.72
N ALA A 349 -5.34 -14.40 13.97
CA ALA A 349 -5.61 -13.32 14.90
C ALA A 349 -4.34 -12.53 15.25
N PHE A 350 -4.48 -11.24 15.54
CA PHE A 350 -3.36 -10.41 16.00
C PHE A 350 -2.71 -10.95 17.28
N ARG A 351 -3.50 -11.50 18.20
CA ARG A 351 -3.01 -12.22 19.38
C ARG A 351 -2.03 -13.33 19.06
N ASP A 352 -2.34 -14.15 18.05
CA ASP A 352 -1.49 -15.28 17.64
C ASP A 352 -0.19 -14.78 17.01
N TRP A 353 -0.26 -13.69 16.24
CA TRP A 353 0.91 -13.02 15.69
C TRP A 353 1.79 -12.46 16.79
N ALA A 354 1.22 -11.73 17.75
CA ALA A 354 1.95 -11.15 18.89
C ALA A 354 2.65 -12.24 19.72
N GLY A 355 1.98 -13.35 19.99
CA GLY A 355 2.57 -14.51 20.68
C GLY A 355 3.73 -15.14 19.90
N ARG A 356 3.62 -15.25 18.57
CA ARG A 356 4.72 -15.74 17.72
C ARG A 356 5.92 -14.80 17.72
N LEU A 357 5.70 -13.49 17.66
CA LEU A 357 6.77 -12.51 17.77
C LEU A 357 7.48 -12.58 19.12
N GLN A 358 6.75 -12.74 20.20
CA GLN A 358 7.31 -12.92 21.54
C GLN A 358 8.17 -14.19 21.63
N ALA A 359 7.68 -15.31 21.10
CA ALA A 359 8.45 -16.55 21.03
C ALA A 359 9.69 -16.39 20.15
N TYR A 360 9.59 -15.73 19.00
CA TYR A 360 10.72 -15.46 18.11
C TYR A 360 11.77 -14.57 18.75
N ALA A 361 11.37 -13.58 19.55
CA ALA A 361 12.30 -12.71 20.28
C ALA A 361 13.26 -13.49 21.22
N GLY A 362 12.83 -14.66 21.73
CA GLY A 362 13.66 -15.55 22.53
C GLY A 362 14.48 -16.57 21.73
N SER A 363 14.39 -16.61 20.39
CA SER A 363 15.04 -17.63 19.55
C SER A 363 16.54 -17.40 19.43
N GLU A 364 17.26 -18.50 19.17
CA GLU A 364 18.71 -18.47 18.95
C GLU A 364 19.06 -17.74 17.64
N SER A 365 18.26 -17.94 16.59
CA SER A 365 18.42 -17.24 15.31
C SER A 365 18.43 -15.73 15.46
N LEU A 366 17.54 -15.17 16.29
CA LEU A 366 17.51 -13.72 16.51
C LEU A 366 18.69 -13.23 17.37
N ARG A 367 19.20 -14.08 18.29
CA ARG A 367 20.41 -13.74 19.08
C ARG A 367 21.66 -13.68 18.21
N GLU A 368 21.80 -14.55 17.22
CA GLU A 368 22.90 -14.51 16.26
C GLU A 368 22.84 -13.21 15.43
N GLU A 369 21.65 -12.81 14.99
CA GLU A 369 21.43 -11.57 14.25
C GLU A 369 21.73 -10.31 15.08
N LEU A 370 21.50 -10.36 16.40
CA LEU A 370 21.74 -9.23 17.30
C LEU A 370 23.19 -8.74 17.25
N GLY A 371 24.18 -9.65 17.18
CA GLY A 371 25.58 -9.29 17.07
C GLY A 371 25.89 -8.48 15.81
N TRP A 372 25.24 -8.82 14.70
CA TRP A 372 25.36 -8.09 13.45
C TRP A 372 24.80 -6.66 13.54
N TRP A 373 23.63 -6.49 14.17
CA TRP A 373 23.03 -5.18 14.40
C TRP A 373 23.86 -4.31 15.35
N GLN A 374 24.31 -4.87 16.47
CA GLN A 374 25.15 -4.16 17.44
C GLN A 374 26.45 -3.65 16.81
N ALA A 375 27.11 -4.46 15.98
CA ALA A 375 28.33 -4.04 15.29
C ALA A 375 28.12 -2.86 14.32
N ARG A 376 26.90 -2.69 13.79
CA ARG A 376 26.56 -1.63 12.82
C ARG A 376 25.94 -0.39 13.46
N LEU A 377 25.17 -0.56 14.51
CA LEU A 377 24.42 0.50 15.15
C LEU A 377 24.99 0.93 16.50
N GLY A 378 25.97 0.20 17.04
CA GLY A 378 26.61 0.48 18.32
C GLY A 378 27.54 1.70 18.36
N GLY A 379 27.56 2.53 17.30
CA GLY A 379 28.30 3.76 17.23
C GLY A 379 27.65 4.90 18.02
N GLN A 380 28.33 6.04 18.09
CA GLN A 380 27.75 7.25 18.67
C GLN A 380 26.53 7.67 17.86
N PRO A 381 25.42 8.08 18.50
CA PRO A 381 24.27 8.62 17.80
C PRO A 381 24.69 9.82 16.95
N VAL A 382 24.24 9.84 15.71
CA VAL A 382 24.43 11.00 14.84
C VAL A 382 23.47 12.08 15.30
N GLU A 383 24.02 13.15 15.86
CA GLU A 383 23.25 14.34 16.18
C GLU A 383 22.91 15.09 14.89
N TRP A 384 21.64 15.31 14.62
CA TRP A 384 21.21 16.14 13.52
C TRP A 384 21.55 17.62 13.83
N PRO A 385 22.11 18.37 12.89
CA PRO A 385 22.32 19.79 13.10
C PRO A 385 20.97 20.47 13.33
N CYS A 386 20.85 21.21 14.39
CA CYS A 386 19.67 22.00 14.72
C CYS A 386 20.08 23.40 15.19
N ASP A 387 19.27 24.43 14.84
CA ASP A 387 19.57 25.81 15.18
C ASP A 387 19.42 26.08 16.68
N ARG A 388 18.65 25.27 17.39
CA ARG A 388 18.37 25.41 18.82
C ARG A 388 18.49 24.07 19.54
N PRO A 389 19.71 23.62 19.88
CA PRO A 389 19.93 22.30 20.51
C PRO A 389 19.20 22.12 21.86
N GLN A 390 18.92 23.22 22.57
CA GLN A 390 18.20 23.23 23.84
C GLN A 390 16.68 23.50 23.66
N GLY A 391 16.21 23.59 22.43
CA GLY A 391 14.78 23.81 22.14
C GLY A 391 13.94 22.60 22.49
N ASP A 392 12.68 22.89 22.87
CA ASP A 392 11.68 21.85 23.07
C ASP A 392 11.13 21.39 21.70
N ASN A 393 11.40 20.14 21.32
CA ASN A 393 11.03 19.56 20.03
C ASN A 393 9.76 18.68 20.13
N ARG A 394 8.72 19.17 20.81
CA ARG A 394 7.43 18.49 20.87
C ARG A 394 6.52 18.88 19.71
N GLU A 395 5.75 17.92 19.20
CA GLU A 395 4.75 18.11 18.15
C GLU A 395 3.74 19.23 18.49
N ALA A 396 3.39 19.39 19.77
CA ALA A 396 2.51 20.46 20.23
C ALA A 396 3.05 21.88 20.00
N LEU A 397 4.33 22.00 19.73
CA LEU A 397 5.01 23.27 19.43
C LEU A 397 5.34 23.41 17.94
N ALA A 398 4.98 22.43 17.12
CA ALA A 398 5.18 22.48 15.68
C ALA A 398 4.24 23.53 15.04
N GLU A 399 4.84 24.40 14.22
CA GLU A 399 4.08 25.33 13.39
C GLU A 399 4.23 24.94 11.93
N SER A 400 3.15 25.07 11.18
CA SER A 400 3.13 24.77 9.76
C SER A 400 2.96 26.03 8.93
N VAL A 401 3.85 26.20 7.95
CA VAL A 401 3.71 27.23 6.93
C VAL A 401 3.23 26.58 5.65
N SER A 402 2.04 26.94 5.19
CA SER A 402 1.45 26.41 3.96
C SER A 402 1.48 27.46 2.85
N LEU A 403 2.02 27.07 1.71
CA LEU A 403 2.01 27.86 0.48
C LEU A 403 1.29 27.08 -0.62
N ARG A 404 0.37 27.74 -1.30
CA ARG A 404 -0.32 27.16 -2.46
C ARG A 404 -0.05 28.02 -3.69
N LEU A 405 0.53 27.42 -4.71
CA LEU A 405 0.66 28.03 -6.01
C LEU A 405 -0.68 27.97 -6.77
N ASP A 406 -1.01 29.04 -7.46
CA ASP A 406 -2.14 29.03 -8.38
C ASP A 406 -1.89 28.09 -9.57
N PRO A 407 -2.91 27.69 -10.34
CA PRO A 407 -2.77 26.76 -11.44
C PRO A 407 -1.78 27.22 -12.54
N GLN A 408 -1.65 28.52 -12.75
CA GLN A 408 -0.74 29.08 -13.75
C GLN A 408 0.72 28.93 -13.29
N ARG A 409 1.04 29.32 -12.05
CA ARG A 409 2.38 29.18 -11.47
C ARG A 409 2.76 27.71 -11.30
N THR A 410 1.80 26.87 -10.91
CA THR A 410 2.01 25.41 -10.86
C THR A 410 2.42 24.87 -12.24
N ARG A 411 1.74 25.25 -13.31
CA ARG A 411 2.10 24.85 -14.68
C ARG A 411 3.46 25.39 -15.10
N GLN A 412 3.77 26.64 -14.76
CA GLN A 412 5.08 27.23 -15.04
C GLN A 412 6.19 26.43 -14.35
N LEU A 413 6.02 26.11 -13.07
CA LEU A 413 7.00 25.36 -12.30
C LEU A 413 7.16 23.91 -12.80
N LEU A 414 6.05 23.20 -13.05
CA LEU A 414 6.10 21.78 -13.40
C LEU A 414 6.42 21.49 -14.87
N GLN A 415 6.12 22.41 -15.78
CA GLN A 415 6.21 22.17 -17.22
C GLN A 415 7.16 23.14 -17.92
N GLN A 416 7.10 24.44 -17.63
CA GLN A 416 7.84 25.45 -18.37
C GLN A 416 9.28 25.62 -17.86
N ALA A 417 9.48 25.66 -16.55
CA ALA A 417 10.83 25.78 -15.98
C ALA A 417 11.73 24.59 -16.32
N PRO A 418 11.31 23.33 -16.15
CA PRO A 418 12.11 22.18 -16.57
C PRO A 418 12.45 22.17 -18.06
N ALA A 419 11.49 22.57 -18.91
CA ALA A 419 11.72 22.67 -20.35
C ALA A 419 12.72 23.78 -20.72
N ALA A 420 12.62 24.94 -20.06
CA ALA A 420 13.48 26.10 -20.33
C ALA A 420 14.93 25.89 -19.85
N TYR A 421 15.09 25.33 -18.64
CA TYR A 421 16.39 25.14 -18.01
C TYR A 421 17.00 23.77 -18.23
N ARG A 422 16.27 22.84 -18.89
CA ARG A 422 16.68 21.43 -19.11
C ARG A 422 16.97 20.69 -17.81
N THR A 423 16.15 20.93 -16.83
CA THR A 423 16.21 20.36 -15.48
C THR A 423 14.99 19.48 -15.23
N GLN A 424 14.93 18.89 -14.05
CA GLN A 424 13.73 18.20 -13.54
C GLN A 424 13.06 19.07 -12.46
N VAL A 425 11.83 18.72 -12.08
CA VAL A 425 11.07 19.50 -11.07
C VAL A 425 11.79 19.56 -9.73
N ASN A 426 12.61 18.56 -9.42
CA ASN A 426 13.34 18.47 -8.15
C ASN A 426 14.70 19.19 -8.17
N ASP A 427 15.16 19.70 -9.31
CA ASP A 427 16.40 20.48 -9.41
C ASP A 427 16.16 21.95 -9.06
#